data_cc72bf2d0659527e60ae9fa6ff9e10f0
#
_entry.id   cc72bf2d0659527e60ae9fa6ff9e10f0
#
_cell.length_a   1.000
_cell.length_b   1.000
_cell.length_c   1.000
_cell.angle_alpha   90.00
_cell.angle_beta   90.00
_cell.angle_gamma   90.00
#
_symmetry.space_group_name_H-M   'P 1'
#
loop_
_entity.id
_entity.type
_entity.pdbx_description
1 polymer ?
#
loop_
_entity_poly.entity_id
_entity_poly.type
_entity_poly.pdbx_seq_one_letter_code
_entity_poly.pdbx_strand_id
1 'polypeptide(L)'
;MDGQEIKAALGKNIKFIRNQRQYSQALLAEKADISITFLSNIERGLKFPKPAVLAQIAESLGVEIYELFKTNSAPNVAPIIVRNDSKKMLARLSKVMTQKVNIAVNNAMEKVFKDFMK
;
A
#
# COMPACT_ATOMS: atom_id res chain seq x y z
N MET A 1 -11.02 -13.43 -15.49
CA MET A 1 -9.67 -12.86 -15.52
C MET A 1 -8.68 -13.94 -15.88
N ASP A 2 -7.90 -13.76 -16.92
CA ASP A 2 -6.91 -14.76 -17.28
C ASP A 2 -5.58 -14.52 -16.55
N GLY A 3 -4.64 -15.45 -16.73
CA GLY A 3 -3.35 -15.37 -16.04
C GLY A 3 -2.55 -14.13 -16.40
N GLN A 4 -2.66 -13.66 -17.63
CA GLN A 4 -1.94 -12.48 -18.07
C GLN A 4 -2.51 -11.22 -17.42
N GLU A 5 -3.81 -11.15 -17.26
CA GLU A 5 -4.46 -10.04 -16.57
C GLU A 5 -4.08 -10.00 -15.09
N ILE A 6 -3.96 -11.17 -14.47
CA ILE A 6 -3.55 -11.26 -13.07
C ILE A 6 -2.12 -10.75 -12.90
N LYS A 7 -1.21 -11.16 -13.80
CA LYS A 7 0.17 -10.69 -13.77
C LYS A 7 0.26 -9.18 -13.95
N ALA A 8 -0.51 -8.65 -14.90
CA ALA A 8 -0.51 -7.22 -15.17
C ALA A 8 -1.07 -6.43 -13.98
N ALA A 9 -2.15 -6.92 -13.38
CA ALA A 9 -2.76 -6.26 -12.23
C ALA A 9 -1.80 -6.26 -11.03
N LEU A 10 -1.16 -7.38 -10.76
CA LEU A 10 -0.18 -7.49 -9.69
C LEU A 10 0.96 -6.50 -9.90
N GLY A 11 1.52 -6.48 -11.10
CA GLY A 11 2.64 -5.60 -11.43
C GLY A 11 2.30 -4.13 -11.26
N LYS A 12 1.11 -3.73 -11.73
CA LYS A 12 0.65 -2.35 -11.59
C LYS A 12 0.46 -1.97 -10.13
N ASN A 13 -0.10 -2.87 -9.33
CA ASN A 13 -0.33 -2.61 -7.92
C ASN A 13 0.98 -2.46 -7.16
N ILE A 14 1.93 -3.34 -7.42
CA ILE A 14 3.25 -3.26 -6.79
C ILE A 14 3.91 -1.92 -7.13
N LYS A 15 3.91 -1.56 -8.41
CA LYS A 15 4.49 -0.29 -8.85
C LYS A 15 3.81 0.91 -8.20
N PHE A 16 2.48 0.88 -8.14
CA PHE A 16 1.70 1.96 -7.54
C PHE A 16 2.04 2.13 -6.05
N ILE A 17 2.04 1.03 -5.30
CA ILE A 17 2.35 1.08 -3.87
C ILE A 17 3.80 1.50 -3.65
N ARG A 18 4.71 0.97 -4.48
CA ARG A 18 6.12 1.33 -4.41
C ARG A 18 6.32 2.84 -4.59
N ASN A 19 5.64 3.40 -5.59
CA ASN A 19 5.72 4.85 -5.85
C ASN A 19 5.11 5.66 -4.70
N GLN A 20 4.04 5.17 -4.09
CA GLN A 20 3.47 5.82 -2.92
C GLN A 20 4.44 5.85 -1.75
N ARG A 21 5.25 4.81 -1.60
CA ARG A 21 6.28 4.74 -0.56
C ARG A 21 7.52 5.54 -0.94
N GLN A 22 7.58 6.06 -2.17
CA GLN A 22 8.74 6.76 -2.72
C GLN A 22 9.97 5.86 -2.77
N TYR A 23 9.75 4.57 -3.02
CA TYR A 23 10.84 3.61 -3.19
C TYR A 23 11.20 3.52 -4.66
N SER A 24 12.51 3.49 -4.95
CA SER A 24 13.00 3.11 -6.28
C SER A 24 12.83 1.61 -6.46
N GLN A 25 12.89 1.14 -7.71
CA GLN A 25 12.92 -0.30 -7.96
C GLN A 25 14.11 -0.96 -7.26
N ALA A 26 15.26 -0.29 -7.28
CA ALA A 26 16.46 -0.81 -6.61
C ALA A 26 16.24 -0.98 -5.12
N LEU A 27 15.62 -0.01 -4.48
CA LEU A 27 15.38 -0.08 -3.04
C LEU A 27 14.39 -1.18 -2.69
N LEU A 28 13.29 -1.28 -3.43
CA LEU A 28 12.32 -2.33 -3.15
C LEU A 28 12.93 -3.72 -3.41
N ALA A 29 13.68 -3.87 -4.49
CA ALA A 29 14.34 -5.13 -4.79
C ALA A 29 15.29 -5.54 -3.66
N GLU A 30 16.05 -4.59 -3.14
CA GLU A 30 16.93 -4.84 -2.01
C GLU A 30 16.14 -5.27 -0.77
N LYS A 31 15.08 -4.55 -0.43
CA LYS A 31 14.26 -4.86 0.74
C LYS A 31 13.59 -6.23 0.61
N ALA A 32 13.18 -6.59 -0.58
CA ALA A 32 12.49 -7.85 -0.84
C ALA A 32 13.45 -9.00 -1.17
N ASP A 33 14.73 -8.73 -1.19
CA ASP A 33 15.79 -9.72 -1.47
C ASP A 33 15.61 -10.39 -2.83
N ILE A 34 15.34 -9.57 -3.86
CA ILE A 34 15.21 -10.01 -5.23
C ILE A 34 16.04 -9.08 -6.13
N SER A 35 16.31 -9.53 -7.35
CA SER A 35 17.04 -8.70 -8.30
C SER A 35 16.14 -7.58 -8.83
N ILE A 36 16.76 -6.47 -9.25
CA ILE A 36 16.05 -5.36 -9.88
C ILE A 36 15.38 -5.84 -11.17
N THR A 37 16.08 -6.68 -11.93
CA THR A 37 15.56 -7.23 -13.18
C THR A 37 14.28 -8.05 -12.93
N PHE A 38 14.30 -8.88 -11.89
CA PHE A 38 13.13 -9.69 -11.53
C PHE A 38 11.96 -8.78 -11.14
N LEU A 39 12.21 -7.79 -10.28
CA LEU A 39 11.17 -6.83 -9.87
C LEU A 39 10.64 -6.07 -11.08
N SER A 40 11.50 -5.61 -11.96
CA SER A 40 11.08 -4.92 -13.17
C SER A 40 10.16 -5.80 -14.02
N ASN A 41 10.50 -7.08 -14.17
CA ASN A 41 9.67 -8.02 -14.93
C ASN A 41 8.33 -8.27 -14.25
N ILE A 42 8.30 -8.31 -12.93
CA ILE A 42 7.04 -8.44 -12.18
C ILE A 42 6.17 -7.20 -12.41
N GLU A 43 6.74 -6.01 -12.30
CA GLU A 43 6.00 -4.76 -12.48
C GLU A 43 5.47 -4.59 -13.89
N ARG A 44 6.17 -5.16 -14.87
CA ARG A 44 5.75 -5.12 -16.28
C ARG A 44 4.74 -6.22 -16.64
N GLY A 45 4.42 -7.09 -15.69
CA GLY A 45 3.49 -8.18 -15.94
C GLY A 45 4.08 -9.35 -16.73
N LEU A 46 5.40 -9.45 -16.80
CA LEU A 46 6.08 -10.49 -17.55
C LEU A 46 6.37 -11.73 -16.71
N LYS A 47 6.46 -11.57 -15.41
CA LYS A 47 6.76 -12.67 -14.47
C LYS A 47 5.78 -12.63 -13.32
N PHE A 48 5.43 -13.82 -12.81
CA PHE A 48 4.63 -13.95 -11.61
C PHE A 48 5.51 -14.50 -10.50
N PRO A 49 5.64 -13.80 -9.36
CA PRO A 49 6.52 -14.25 -8.30
C PRO A 49 5.93 -15.45 -7.55
N LYS A 50 6.81 -16.27 -6.99
CA LYS A 50 6.41 -17.36 -6.11
C LYS A 50 5.79 -16.79 -4.82
N PRO A 51 4.96 -17.59 -4.11
CA PRO A 51 4.32 -17.10 -2.89
C PRO A 51 5.30 -16.51 -1.86
N ALA A 52 6.48 -17.12 -1.71
CA ALA A 52 7.49 -16.61 -0.79
C ALA A 52 7.95 -15.20 -1.19
N VAL A 53 8.14 -14.97 -2.49
CA VAL A 53 8.55 -13.66 -2.98
C VAL A 53 7.42 -12.64 -2.85
N LEU A 54 6.17 -13.06 -3.08
CA LEU A 54 5.02 -12.19 -2.84
C LEU A 54 4.98 -11.72 -1.39
N ALA A 55 5.22 -12.63 -0.45
CA ALA A 55 5.26 -12.28 0.95
C ALA A 55 6.38 -11.28 1.26
N GLN A 56 7.55 -11.48 0.65
CA GLN A 56 8.68 -10.57 0.83
C GLN A 56 8.37 -9.17 0.29
N ILE A 57 7.75 -9.11 -0.88
CA ILE A 57 7.37 -7.82 -1.49
C ILE A 57 6.34 -7.11 -0.62
N ALA A 58 5.29 -7.81 -0.19
CA ALA A 58 4.25 -7.24 0.65
C ALA A 58 4.83 -6.71 1.95
N GLU A 59 5.67 -7.49 2.60
CA GLU A 59 6.32 -7.09 3.84
C GLU A 59 7.20 -5.86 3.64
N SER A 60 7.96 -5.84 2.55
CA SER A 60 8.84 -4.71 2.22
C SER A 60 8.05 -3.43 1.97
N LEU A 61 6.85 -3.55 1.42
CA LEU A 61 5.96 -2.41 1.18
C LEU A 61 5.11 -2.06 2.40
N GLY A 62 5.09 -2.92 3.42
CA GLY A 62 4.28 -2.70 4.61
C GLY A 62 2.80 -2.88 4.36
N VAL A 63 2.42 -3.80 3.48
CA VAL A 63 1.03 -4.08 3.14
C VAL A 63 0.75 -5.57 3.26
N GLU A 64 -0.54 -5.91 3.33
CA GLU A 64 -0.96 -7.29 3.29
C GLU A 64 -0.91 -7.82 1.85
N ILE A 65 -0.74 -9.14 1.70
CA ILE A 65 -0.62 -9.74 0.38
C ILE A 65 -1.86 -9.43 -0.48
N TYR A 66 -3.06 -9.45 0.12
CA TYR A 66 -4.27 -9.19 -0.65
C TYR A 66 -4.29 -7.80 -1.26
N GLU A 67 -3.59 -6.84 -0.65
CA GLU A 67 -3.53 -5.48 -1.18
C GLU A 67 -2.77 -5.41 -2.50
N LEU A 68 -1.89 -6.38 -2.74
CA LEU A 68 -1.19 -6.47 -4.03
C LEU A 68 -2.12 -6.90 -5.16
N PHE A 69 -3.26 -7.48 -4.84
CA PHE A 69 -4.23 -7.97 -5.82
C PHE A 69 -5.47 -7.11 -5.93
N LYS A 70 -5.55 -6.01 -5.18
CA LYS A 70 -6.67 -5.09 -5.32
C LYS A 70 -6.66 -4.47 -6.70
N THR A 71 -7.83 -4.41 -7.32
CA THR A 71 -7.97 -3.73 -8.59
C THR A 71 -8.20 -2.25 -8.32
N ASN A 72 -7.33 -1.42 -8.87
CA ASN A 72 -7.46 0.04 -8.75
C ASN A 72 -8.67 0.57 -9.54
N SER A 73 -9.29 -0.29 -10.31
CA SER A 73 -10.50 0.03 -11.04
C SER A 73 -11.76 -0.10 -10.17
N ALA A 74 -11.60 -0.31 -8.87
CA ALA A 74 -12.73 -0.47 -7.98
C ALA A 74 -13.12 0.78 -7.20
N PRO A 75 -12.94 2.03 -7.70
CA PRO A 75 -13.59 3.16 -7.05
C PRO A 75 -15.09 3.01 -7.05
N ASN A 76 -15.63 2.23 -7.98
CA ASN A 76 -17.06 1.95 -8.05
C ASN A 76 -17.53 0.98 -6.98
N VAL A 77 -16.63 0.18 -6.45
CA VAL A 77 -16.96 -0.76 -5.37
C VAL A 77 -16.82 -0.09 -3.99
N ALA A 78 -15.99 0.95 -3.92
CA ALA A 78 -15.75 1.66 -2.68
C ALA A 78 -17.05 2.20 -2.03
N PRO A 79 -18.00 2.79 -2.79
CA PRO A 79 -19.25 3.24 -2.18
C PRO A 79 -20.07 2.12 -1.58
N ILE A 80 -19.99 0.92 -2.15
CA ILE A 80 -20.74 -0.24 -1.66
C ILE A 80 -20.13 -0.75 -0.37
N ILE A 81 -18.81 -0.81 -0.32
CA ILE A 81 -18.07 -1.24 0.88
C ILE A 81 -18.29 -0.23 2.01
N VAL A 82 -18.32 1.05 1.68
CA VAL A 82 -18.51 2.12 2.65
C VAL A 82 -19.88 2.04 3.33
N ARG A 83 -20.87 1.43 2.69
CA ARG A 83 -22.21 1.31 3.27
C ARG A 83 -22.24 0.48 4.54
N ASN A 84 -21.52 -0.64 4.57
CA ASN A 84 -21.61 -1.59 5.66
C ASN A 84 -20.50 -1.45 6.68
N ASP A 85 -19.30 -1.10 6.21
CA ASP A 85 -18.10 -1.08 7.04
C ASP A 85 -17.45 0.30 7.10
N SER A 86 -18.18 1.35 6.69
CA SER A 86 -17.62 2.70 6.62
C SER A 86 -17.03 3.17 7.95
N LYS A 87 -17.67 2.83 9.05
CA LYS A 87 -17.18 3.22 10.37
C LYS A 87 -15.90 2.49 10.73
N LYS A 88 -15.82 1.21 10.39
CA LYS A 88 -14.61 0.41 10.64
C LYS A 88 -13.47 0.82 9.73
N MET A 89 -13.75 1.08 8.46
CA MET A 89 -12.74 1.54 7.51
C MET A 89 -12.25 2.94 7.83
N LEU A 90 -13.15 3.83 8.21
CA LEU A 90 -12.78 5.18 8.63
C LEU A 90 -11.94 5.14 9.91
N ALA A 91 -12.29 4.27 10.84
CA ALA A 91 -11.50 4.08 12.05
C ALA A 91 -10.11 3.53 11.72
N ARG A 92 -10.01 2.59 10.79
CA ARG A 92 -8.73 2.03 10.35
C ARG A 92 -7.90 3.07 9.62
N LEU A 93 -8.51 3.81 8.69
CA LEU A 93 -7.83 4.87 7.95
C LEU A 93 -7.40 5.97 8.90
N SER A 94 -8.27 6.35 9.83
CA SER A 94 -7.95 7.33 10.84
C SER A 94 -6.78 6.87 11.72
N LYS A 95 -6.76 5.60 12.12
CA LYS A 95 -5.64 5.05 12.88
C LYS A 95 -4.33 5.06 12.09
N VAL A 96 -4.38 4.61 10.82
CA VAL A 96 -3.19 4.55 9.97
C VAL A 96 -2.70 5.95 9.65
N MET A 97 -3.58 6.85 9.30
CA MET A 97 -3.21 8.25 9.04
C MET A 97 -2.73 8.91 10.33
N THR A 98 -3.35 8.59 11.45
CA THR A 98 -2.95 9.11 12.74
C THR A 98 -1.55 8.65 13.14
N GLN A 99 -1.18 7.43 12.81
CA GLN A 99 0.16 6.92 13.12
C GLN A 99 1.24 7.53 12.25
N LYS A 100 0.94 7.82 10.98
CA LYS A 100 1.96 8.34 10.04
C LYS A 100 2.10 9.85 10.07
N VAL A 101 1.02 10.56 10.29
CA VAL A 101 1.00 12.02 10.25
C VAL A 101 1.03 12.62 11.64
N ASN A 102 0.80 11.81 12.65
CA ASN A 102 0.36 12.24 13.95
C ASN A 102 1.45 12.85 14.84
N ILE A 103 2.72 12.51 14.61
CA ILE A 103 3.76 13.04 15.47
C ILE A 103 3.87 14.55 15.32
N ALA A 104 3.81 15.04 14.07
CA ALA A 104 3.87 16.48 13.81
C ALA A 104 2.54 17.17 14.12
N VAL A 105 1.41 16.54 13.79
CA VAL A 105 0.09 17.14 14.00
C VAL A 105 -0.29 17.13 15.47
N ASN A 106 0.02 16.07 16.22
CA ASN A 106 -0.25 16.02 17.64
C ASN A 106 0.54 17.05 18.42
N ASN A 107 1.80 17.26 18.08
CA ASN A 107 2.61 18.27 18.74
C ASN A 107 2.04 19.67 18.48
N ALA A 108 1.57 19.93 17.26
CA ALA A 108 0.94 21.19 16.94
C ALA A 108 -0.38 21.37 17.67
N MET A 109 -1.19 20.31 17.76
CA MET A 109 -2.47 20.36 18.43
C MET A 109 -2.33 20.45 19.94
N GLU A 110 -1.36 19.79 20.52
CA GLU A 110 -1.09 19.91 21.94
C GLU A 110 -0.67 21.34 22.30
N LYS A 111 0.12 21.95 21.46
CA LYS A 111 0.52 23.35 21.66
C LYS A 111 -0.68 24.28 21.60
N VAL A 112 -1.53 24.12 20.60
CA VAL A 112 -2.75 24.91 20.46
C VAL A 112 -3.67 24.66 21.65
N PHE A 113 -3.80 23.43 22.08
CA PHE A 113 -4.63 23.05 23.21
C PHE A 113 -4.13 23.68 24.52
N LYS A 114 -2.82 23.64 24.74
CA LYS A 114 -2.22 24.26 25.92
C LYS A 114 -2.42 25.76 25.92
N ASP A 115 -2.25 26.40 24.77
CA ASP A 115 -2.47 27.85 24.66
C ASP A 115 -3.93 28.20 24.82
N PHE A 116 -4.84 27.29 24.46
CA PHE A 116 -6.27 27.51 24.60
C PHE A 116 -6.73 27.34 26.04
N MET A 117 -6.03 26.51 26.81
CA MET A 117 -6.42 26.19 28.19
C MET A 117 -5.79 27.12 29.21
N LYS A 118 -4.95 28.03 28.75
CA LYS A 118 -4.41 29.07 29.60
C LYS A 118 -5.45 30.21 29.64
#